data_97ee2319212d9341b8898f70ac7878af
#
_entry.id   97ee2319212d9341b8898f70ac7878af
#
_cell.length_a   1.000
_cell.length_b   1.000
_cell.length_c   1.000
_cell.angle_alpha   90.00
_cell.angle_beta   90.00
_cell.angle_gamma   90.00
#
_symmetry.space_group_name_H-M   'P 1'
#
loop_
_entity.id
_entity.type
_entity.pdbx_description
1 polymer ?
#
loop_
_entity_poly.entity_id
_entity_poly.type
_entity_poly.pdbx_seq_one_letter_code
_entity_poly.pdbx_strand_id
1 'polypeptide(L)'
;MAYRLTDKNGKPLVVVGTNATPEQVKQAVVSGIIDGSIELPTTASGGTLSFPNLNAEWQENAQTAYEAAVVEMRKSGYAAIPVFIQTDLHGRSNDPQRWMHNTDKRVKNLCLGDIVTDEFNMAQLTAYYNSAKGIANLATVYGNHDAFTGSPSNEIANEYDLNECYVSTNRRLPGKWGYYSAVDDAFNVKYLAIVPYYMNTDGTRDAVDVRTDQMEWLLRELSADDGYDIVVLMHQLFTDTTHNRAGVTQTWADAPVILKNLWTVMKDRRNNRNGTITDSSGVTHNYDFTNCKNRLLCSFHGHSHEELMLTEDNMTAYVANWCGDNGACALCLIDRESNKLKVWQIKTTGVDEMLELNI
;
A
#
# COMPACT_ATOMS: atom_id res chain seq x y z
N MET A 1 9.31 -15.98 36.22
CA MET A 1 9.03 -17.09 35.28
C MET A 1 9.87 -16.86 34.03
N ALA A 2 10.56 -17.89 33.53
CA ALA A 2 11.21 -17.75 32.24
C ALA A 2 10.15 -17.78 31.13
N TYR A 3 10.20 -16.86 30.20
CA TYR A 3 9.38 -16.93 28.99
C TYR A 3 9.98 -18.04 28.10
N ARG A 4 9.15 -19.02 27.80
CA ARG A 4 9.52 -20.15 26.95
C ARG A 4 8.59 -20.19 25.76
N LEU A 5 9.15 -19.92 24.58
CA LEU A 5 8.46 -20.19 23.32
C LEU A 5 8.72 -21.64 22.93
N THR A 6 7.67 -22.35 22.59
CA THR A 6 7.76 -23.76 22.16
C THR A 6 7.11 -23.92 20.80
N ASP A 7 7.63 -24.88 20.02
CA ASP A 7 6.94 -25.33 18.82
C ASP A 7 5.61 -26.05 19.16
N LYS A 8 4.87 -26.46 18.15
CA LYS A 8 3.60 -27.18 18.30
C LYS A 8 3.72 -28.53 19.02
N ASN A 9 4.94 -29.06 19.18
CA ASN A 9 5.24 -30.32 19.85
C ASN A 9 5.77 -30.09 21.29
N GLY A 10 5.80 -28.83 21.76
CA GLY A 10 6.29 -28.45 23.07
C GLY A 10 7.82 -28.36 23.19
N LYS A 11 8.55 -28.44 22.07
CA LYS A 11 10.01 -28.27 22.05
C LYS A 11 10.35 -26.79 22.23
N PRO A 12 11.30 -26.44 23.13
CA PRO A 12 11.70 -25.05 23.30
C PRO A 12 12.33 -24.49 22.03
N LEU A 13 11.81 -23.37 21.55
CA LEU A 13 12.42 -22.58 20.47
C LEU A 13 13.33 -21.49 21.03
N VAL A 14 12.86 -20.80 22.06
CA VAL A 14 13.61 -19.74 22.72
C VAL A 14 13.33 -19.78 24.22
N VAL A 15 14.36 -19.60 25.03
CA VAL A 15 14.23 -19.42 26.48
C VAL A 15 14.89 -18.09 26.85
N VAL A 16 14.10 -17.14 27.33
CA VAL A 16 14.58 -15.85 27.83
C VAL A 16 14.43 -15.79 29.35
N GLY A 17 15.36 -15.11 30.00
CA GLY A 17 15.40 -15.03 31.46
C GLY A 17 14.12 -14.43 32.08
N THR A 18 13.93 -14.68 33.37
CA THR A 18 12.73 -14.29 34.12
C THR A 18 12.44 -12.79 34.14
N ASN A 19 13.43 -11.95 33.85
CA ASN A 19 13.33 -10.49 33.84
C ASN A 19 13.54 -9.90 32.46
N ALA A 20 13.35 -10.71 31.38
CA ALA A 20 13.48 -10.21 30.03
C ALA A 20 12.38 -9.21 29.70
N THR A 21 12.75 -8.08 29.12
CA THR A 21 11.82 -7.10 28.59
C THR A 21 11.17 -7.63 27.31
N PRO A 22 10.00 -7.10 26.89
CA PRO A 22 9.40 -7.44 25.60
C PRO A 22 10.38 -7.31 24.43
N GLU A 23 11.23 -6.30 24.43
CA GLU A 23 12.27 -6.06 23.43
C GLU A 23 13.33 -7.18 23.42
N GLN A 24 13.78 -7.62 24.59
CA GLN A 24 14.74 -8.74 24.69
C GLN A 24 14.14 -10.05 24.22
N VAL A 25 12.83 -10.28 24.46
CA VAL A 25 12.10 -11.44 23.93
C VAL A 25 12.02 -11.36 22.41
N LYS A 26 11.65 -10.19 21.87
CA LYS A 26 11.59 -9.95 20.44
C LYS A 26 12.95 -10.20 19.78
N GLN A 27 14.01 -9.66 20.36
CA GLN A 27 15.37 -9.81 19.85
C GLN A 27 15.86 -11.26 19.88
N ALA A 28 15.54 -12.02 20.92
CA ALA A 28 15.90 -13.44 21.02
C ALA A 28 15.15 -14.28 19.96
N VAL A 29 13.88 -13.97 19.68
CA VAL A 29 13.11 -14.63 18.62
C VAL A 29 13.71 -14.30 17.26
N VAL A 30 14.00 -13.04 16.99
CA VAL A 30 14.61 -12.58 15.74
C VAL A 30 15.99 -13.23 15.54
N SER A 31 16.84 -13.26 16.56
CA SER A 31 18.14 -13.94 16.49
C SER A 31 18.01 -15.41 16.19
N GLY A 32 17.06 -16.10 16.83
CA GLY A 32 16.81 -17.53 16.58
C GLY A 32 16.30 -17.81 15.16
N ILE A 33 15.59 -16.87 14.55
CA ILE A 33 15.18 -16.94 13.14
C ILE A 33 16.40 -16.74 12.23
N ILE A 34 17.27 -15.77 12.55
CA ILE A 34 18.46 -15.44 11.74
C ILE A 34 19.47 -16.58 11.75
N ASP A 35 19.72 -17.21 12.89
CA ASP A 35 20.68 -18.30 13.03
C ASP A 35 20.12 -19.67 12.62
N GLY A 36 18.82 -19.72 12.24
CA GLY A 36 18.14 -20.94 11.81
C GLY A 36 17.72 -21.87 12.95
N SER A 37 17.90 -21.47 14.22
CA SER A 37 17.42 -22.26 15.37
C SER A 37 15.90 -22.20 15.55
N ILE A 38 15.26 -21.18 14.99
CA ILE A 38 13.82 -21.07 14.82
C ILE A 38 13.51 -21.13 13.33
N GLU A 39 12.99 -22.27 12.89
CA GLU A 39 12.43 -22.38 11.54
C GLU A 39 11.12 -21.59 11.50
N LEU A 40 11.07 -20.57 10.65
CA LEU A 40 9.77 -20.01 10.25
C LEU A 40 9.03 -21.12 9.50
N PRO A 41 7.74 -21.31 9.74
CA PRO A 41 6.98 -22.27 8.96
C PRO A 41 7.11 -21.90 7.47
N THR A 42 7.94 -22.65 6.78
CA THR A 42 7.96 -22.69 5.33
C THR A 42 6.66 -23.34 4.93
N THR A 43 5.72 -22.55 4.47
CA THR A 43 4.39 -22.93 4.01
C THR A 43 3.49 -23.57 5.08
N ALA A 44 2.31 -22.99 5.26
CA ALA A 44 1.24 -23.69 5.91
C ALA A 44 0.99 -25.00 5.15
N SER A 45 1.30 -26.12 5.78
CA SER A 45 0.90 -27.46 5.32
C SER A 45 -0.61 -27.61 5.57
N GLY A 46 -1.40 -26.83 4.92
CA GLY A 46 -2.85 -26.91 4.89
C GLY A 46 -3.26 -26.84 3.44
N GLY A 47 -3.93 -27.85 2.97
CA GLY A 47 -4.48 -28.10 1.67
C GLY A 47 -4.09 -27.18 0.52
N THR A 48 -3.78 -27.70 -0.62
CA THR A 48 -3.40 -26.93 -1.81
C THR A 48 -4.47 -25.86 -2.08
N LEU A 49 -4.18 -24.61 -1.72
CA LEU A 49 -5.07 -23.51 -2.06
C LEU A 49 -5.08 -23.39 -3.58
N SER A 50 -6.25 -23.53 -4.17
CA SER A 50 -6.42 -23.37 -5.60
C SER A 50 -6.58 -21.88 -5.91
N PHE A 51 -5.75 -21.37 -6.80
CA PHE A 51 -5.84 -20.03 -7.38
C PHE A 51 -6.14 -20.18 -8.88
N PRO A 52 -7.39 -20.46 -9.26
CA PRO A 52 -7.74 -20.83 -10.63
C PRO A 52 -7.46 -19.74 -11.67
N ASN A 53 -7.34 -18.49 -11.22
CA ASN A 53 -7.05 -17.34 -12.07
C ASN A 53 -5.56 -16.96 -12.11
N LEU A 54 -4.70 -17.71 -11.40
CA LEU A 54 -3.25 -17.53 -11.48
C LEU A 54 -2.62 -18.64 -12.30
N ASN A 55 -1.88 -18.25 -13.33
CA ASN A 55 -1.11 -19.23 -14.08
C ASN A 55 0.12 -19.70 -13.27
N ALA A 56 0.63 -20.89 -13.60
CA ALA A 56 1.76 -21.49 -12.88
C ALA A 56 3.02 -20.63 -13.01
N GLU A 57 3.27 -20.05 -14.17
CA GLU A 57 4.46 -19.22 -14.44
C GLU A 57 4.46 -17.96 -13.54
N TRP A 58 3.29 -17.33 -13.39
CA TRP A 58 3.17 -16.21 -12.47
C TRP A 58 3.50 -16.63 -11.02
N GLN A 59 3.02 -17.78 -10.57
CA GLN A 59 3.26 -18.26 -9.21
C GLN A 59 4.75 -18.59 -8.98
N GLU A 60 5.45 -19.17 -9.97
CA GLU A 60 6.89 -19.42 -9.92
C GLU A 60 7.68 -18.09 -9.85
N ASN A 61 7.29 -17.11 -10.65
CA ASN A 61 7.90 -15.78 -10.64
C ASN A 61 7.66 -15.07 -9.30
N ALA A 62 6.43 -15.13 -8.75
CA ALA A 62 6.12 -14.56 -7.45
C ALA A 62 6.92 -15.24 -6.32
N GLN A 63 7.10 -16.55 -6.38
CA GLN A 63 7.93 -17.28 -5.43
C GLN A 63 9.40 -16.85 -5.51
N THR A 64 9.93 -16.69 -6.71
CA THR A 64 11.30 -16.22 -6.95
C THR A 64 11.52 -14.82 -6.37
N ALA A 65 10.60 -13.88 -6.64
CA ALA A 65 10.66 -12.52 -6.09
C ALA A 65 10.57 -12.53 -4.56
N TYR A 66 9.67 -13.36 -4.00
CA TYR A 66 9.50 -13.47 -2.55
C TYR A 66 10.77 -14.03 -1.88
N GLU A 67 11.38 -15.05 -2.42
CA GLU A 67 12.63 -15.62 -1.89
C GLU A 67 13.78 -14.59 -1.92
N ALA A 68 13.90 -13.82 -3.00
CA ALA A 68 14.85 -12.72 -3.08
C ALA A 68 14.57 -11.65 -2.01
N ALA A 69 13.30 -11.26 -1.82
CA ALA A 69 12.90 -10.32 -0.79
C ALA A 69 13.19 -10.85 0.63
N VAL A 70 12.99 -12.13 0.89
CA VAL A 70 13.34 -12.77 2.18
C VAL A 70 14.84 -12.69 2.45
N VAL A 71 15.69 -12.84 1.44
CA VAL A 71 17.15 -12.65 1.59
C VAL A 71 17.45 -11.21 2.02
N GLU A 72 16.81 -10.21 1.40
CA GLU A 72 17.01 -8.80 1.77
C GLU A 72 16.42 -8.49 3.16
N MET A 73 15.26 -9.05 3.50
CA MET A 73 14.69 -8.91 4.87
C MET A 73 15.64 -9.46 5.93
N ARG A 74 16.31 -10.57 5.66
CA ARG A 74 17.30 -11.14 6.59
C ARG A 74 18.48 -10.21 6.82
N LYS A 75 18.97 -9.54 5.76
CA LYS A 75 20.07 -8.56 5.86
C LYS A 75 19.73 -7.38 6.78
N SER A 76 18.47 -6.94 6.76
CA SER A 76 17.96 -5.86 7.64
C SER A 76 17.49 -6.38 9.02
N GLY A 77 17.79 -7.62 9.39
CA GLY A 77 17.30 -8.21 10.65
C GLY A 77 15.76 -8.25 10.73
N TYR A 78 15.07 -8.37 9.60
CA TYR A 78 13.61 -8.28 9.48
C TYR A 78 13.00 -6.92 9.89
N ALA A 79 13.79 -5.86 9.90
CA ALA A 79 13.32 -4.50 10.14
C ALA A 79 12.66 -3.87 8.88
N ALA A 80 12.94 -4.41 7.70
CA ALA A 80 12.31 -3.98 6.46
C ALA A 80 10.84 -4.41 6.41
N ILE A 81 9.99 -3.52 5.86
CA ILE A 81 8.54 -3.68 5.79
C ILE A 81 8.19 -4.29 4.43
N PRO A 82 7.70 -5.53 4.39
CA PRO A 82 7.28 -6.13 3.12
C PRO A 82 5.90 -5.64 2.71
N VAL A 83 5.80 -5.18 1.47
CA VAL A 83 4.56 -4.64 0.88
C VAL A 83 4.34 -5.29 -0.48
N PHE A 84 3.15 -5.81 -0.72
CA PHE A 84 2.74 -6.34 -2.02
C PHE A 84 1.66 -5.45 -2.62
N ILE A 85 1.87 -5.02 -3.86
CA ILE A 85 1.02 -4.04 -4.53
C ILE A 85 0.38 -4.67 -5.75
N GLN A 86 -0.94 -4.50 -5.84
CA GLN A 86 -1.75 -4.73 -7.02
C GLN A 86 -2.59 -3.49 -7.27
N THR A 87 -2.70 -3.07 -8.51
CA THR A 87 -3.45 -1.87 -8.90
C THR A 87 -4.08 -2.05 -10.27
N ASP A 88 -5.04 -1.19 -10.60
CA ASP A 88 -5.66 -1.14 -11.93
C ASP A 88 -6.17 -2.52 -12.36
N LEU A 89 -7.00 -3.13 -11.49
CA LEU A 89 -7.52 -4.47 -11.71
C LEU A 89 -8.49 -4.53 -12.87
N HIS A 90 -9.31 -3.48 -13.07
CA HIS A 90 -10.32 -3.41 -14.13
C HIS A 90 -11.16 -4.69 -14.24
N GLY A 91 -11.70 -5.14 -13.11
CA GLY A 91 -12.52 -6.34 -13.00
C GLY A 91 -11.75 -7.67 -12.96
N ARG A 92 -10.43 -7.63 -12.91
CA ARG A 92 -9.61 -8.83 -12.77
C ARG A 92 -9.56 -9.34 -11.33
N SER A 93 -9.06 -10.55 -11.17
CA SER A 93 -8.96 -11.22 -9.89
C SER A 93 -7.89 -10.60 -8.98
N ASN A 94 -8.15 -10.61 -7.68
CA ASN A 94 -7.16 -10.33 -6.65
C ASN A 94 -6.46 -11.61 -6.13
N ASP A 95 -6.46 -12.68 -6.90
CA ASP A 95 -5.75 -13.92 -6.56
C ASP A 95 -4.24 -13.71 -6.29
N PRO A 96 -3.53 -12.77 -6.95
CA PRO A 96 -2.17 -12.40 -6.57
C PRO A 96 -2.02 -11.98 -5.11
N GLN A 97 -2.90 -11.12 -4.61
CA GLN A 97 -2.90 -10.68 -3.21
C GLN A 97 -3.23 -11.83 -2.25
N ARG A 98 -4.18 -12.69 -2.62
CA ARG A 98 -4.53 -13.89 -1.84
C ARG A 98 -3.36 -14.87 -1.78
N TRP A 99 -2.67 -15.06 -2.90
CA TRP A 99 -1.48 -15.91 -2.96
C TRP A 99 -0.39 -15.37 -2.03
N MET A 100 -0.07 -14.09 -2.14
CA MET A 100 0.95 -13.45 -1.29
C MET A 100 0.57 -13.51 0.19
N HIS A 101 -0.68 -13.21 0.55
CA HIS A 101 -1.16 -13.32 1.93
C HIS A 101 -1.05 -14.74 2.49
N ASN A 102 -1.25 -15.76 1.67
CA ASN A 102 -1.09 -17.15 2.11
C ASN A 102 0.38 -17.58 2.20
N THR A 103 1.24 -16.98 1.38
CA THR A 103 2.68 -17.20 1.40
C THR A 103 3.32 -16.58 2.65
N ASP A 104 2.99 -15.33 2.94
CA ASP A 104 3.46 -14.63 4.15
C ASP A 104 2.44 -13.60 4.65
N LYS A 105 1.85 -13.88 5.79
CA LYS A 105 0.84 -13.01 6.42
C LYS A 105 1.39 -11.69 6.96
N ARG A 106 2.71 -11.54 7.03
CA ARG A 106 3.35 -10.28 7.44
C ARG A 106 3.35 -9.25 6.32
N VAL A 107 3.28 -9.71 5.07
CA VAL A 107 3.27 -8.83 3.91
C VAL A 107 2.01 -7.98 3.92
N LYS A 108 2.19 -6.66 3.93
CA LYS A 108 1.09 -5.72 3.75
C LYS A 108 0.61 -5.77 2.30
N ASN A 109 -0.63 -6.12 2.09
CA ASN A 109 -1.23 -6.11 0.76
C ASN A 109 -1.87 -4.73 0.49
N LEU A 110 -1.56 -4.14 -0.66
CA LEU A 110 -2.13 -2.88 -1.12
C LEU A 110 -2.88 -3.09 -2.42
N CYS A 111 -4.11 -2.59 -2.49
CA CYS A 111 -4.85 -2.40 -3.73
C CYS A 111 -4.97 -0.90 -3.98
N LEU A 112 -4.32 -0.41 -5.02
CA LEU A 112 -4.19 1.02 -5.27
C LEU A 112 -5.22 1.54 -6.27
N GLY A 113 -6.42 0.96 -6.29
CA GLY A 113 -7.57 1.48 -7.02
C GLY A 113 -7.79 0.87 -8.40
N ASP A 114 -8.79 1.40 -9.09
CA ASP A 114 -9.32 0.92 -10.36
C ASP A 114 -9.64 -0.58 -10.34
N ILE A 115 -10.44 -0.96 -9.34
CA ILE A 115 -10.90 -2.34 -9.13
C ILE A 115 -11.88 -2.74 -10.23
N VAL A 116 -12.75 -1.81 -10.62
CA VAL A 116 -13.76 -2.03 -11.65
C VAL A 116 -13.31 -1.50 -13.01
N THR A 117 -14.02 -1.92 -14.06
CA THR A 117 -13.79 -1.43 -15.42
C THR A 117 -14.38 -0.03 -15.63
N ASP A 118 -14.34 0.49 -16.86
CA ASP A 118 -14.75 1.85 -17.22
C ASP A 118 -16.17 2.26 -16.79
N GLU A 119 -17.05 1.29 -16.55
CA GLU A 119 -18.37 1.52 -16.00
C GLU A 119 -18.42 0.98 -14.58
N PHE A 120 -18.97 1.79 -13.65
CA PHE A 120 -19.18 1.32 -12.29
C PHE A 120 -19.92 -0.02 -12.30
N ASN A 121 -19.26 -1.06 -11.85
CA ASN A 121 -19.77 -2.43 -11.90
C ASN A 121 -19.82 -3.03 -10.49
N MET A 122 -20.99 -2.91 -9.85
CA MET A 122 -21.21 -3.47 -8.51
C MET A 122 -20.92 -4.97 -8.43
N ALA A 123 -21.10 -5.72 -9.50
CA ALA A 123 -20.80 -7.15 -9.49
C ALA A 123 -19.29 -7.39 -9.38
N GLN A 124 -18.47 -6.62 -10.07
CA GLN A 124 -17.01 -6.68 -9.96
C GLN A 124 -16.54 -6.23 -8.59
N LEU A 125 -17.06 -5.13 -8.07
CA LEU A 125 -16.72 -4.64 -6.73
C LEU A 125 -17.10 -5.65 -5.65
N THR A 126 -18.28 -6.23 -5.74
CA THR A 126 -18.74 -7.28 -4.82
C THR A 126 -17.89 -8.54 -4.91
N ALA A 127 -17.50 -8.94 -6.12
CA ALA A 127 -16.60 -10.09 -6.34
C ALA A 127 -15.22 -9.85 -5.70
N TYR A 128 -14.66 -8.65 -5.91
CA TYR A 128 -13.42 -8.23 -5.27
C TYR A 128 -13.55 -8.28 -3.75
N TYR A 129 -14.58 -7.64 -3.19
CA TYR A 129 -14.82 -7.62 -1.75
C TYR A 129 -14.90 -9.04 -1.17
N ASN A 130 -15.70 -9.92 -1.79
CA ASN A 130 -15.88 -11.29 -1.31
C ASN A 130 -14.59 -12.10 -1.32
N SER A 131 -13.71 -11.86 -2.29
CA SER A 131 -12.41 -12.52 -2.37
C SER A 131 -11.35 -11.86 -1.47
N ALA A 132 -11.44 -10.55 -1.25
CA ALA A 132 -10.47 -9.77 -0.47
C ALA A 132 -10.67 -9.86 1.05
N LYS A 133 -11.91 -10.07 1.51
CA LYS A 133 -12.22 -10.07 2.96
C LYS A 133 -11.49 -11.13 3.79
N GLY A 134 -10.87 -12.12 3.15
CA GLY A 134 -10.00 -13.10 3.80
C GLY A 134 -8.54 -12.66 3.97
N ILE A 135 -8.17 -11.51 3.39
CA ILE A 135 -6.81 -10.97 3.46
C ILE A 135 -6.69 -10.06 4.68
N ALA A 136 -6.16 -10.58 5.77
CA ALA A 136 -6.14 -9.87 7.05
C ALA A 136 -5.31 -8.57 7.04
N ASN A 137 -4.34 -8.44 6.15
CA ASN A 137 -3.41 -7.31 6.10
C ASN A 137 -3.52 -6.55 4.78
N LEU A 138 -4.75 -6.11 4.43
CA LEU A 138 -5.06 -5.40 3.20
C LEU A 138 -5.37 -3.92 3.48
N ALA A 139 -4.87 -3.03 2.63
CA ALA A 139 -5.35 -1.67 2.51
C ALA A 139 -5.72 -1.38 1.04
N THR A 140 -6.84 -0.72 0.84
CA THR A 140 -7.40 -0.45 -0.49
C THR A 140 -7.70 1.04 -0.62
N VAL A 141 -7.36 1.66 -1.74
CA VAL A 141 -7.77 3.02 -2.09
C VAL A 141 -8.68 2.99 -3.31
N TYR A 142 -9.42 4.06 -3.55
CA TYR A 142 -10.23 4.22 -4.75
C TYR A 142 -9.39 4.71 -5.91
N GLY A 143 -9.67 4.16 -7.10
CA GLY A 143 -9.26 4.74 -8.36
C GLY A 143 -10.38 5.58 -9.00
N ASN A 144 -10.07 6.18 -10.14
CA ASN A 144 -11.05 7.00 -10.86
C ASN A 144 -12.18 6.17 -11.47
N HIS A 145 -11.94 4.89 -11.79
CA HIS A 145 -12.99 3.98 -12.27
C HIS A 145 -13.92 3.52 -11.13
N ASP A 146 -13.43 3.43 -9.91
CA ASP A 146 -14.23 3.03 -8.74
C ASP A 146 -15.17 4.15 -8.27
N ALA A 147 -14.77 5.40 -8.44
CA ALA A 147 -15.53 6.58 -8.05
C ALA A 147 -16.51 7.03 -9.14
N PHE A 148 -16.72 6.23 -10.15
CA PHE A 148 -17.47 6.59 -11.33
C PHE A 148 -18.97 6.40 -11.18
N THR A 149 -19.75 7.36 -11.69
CA THR A 149 -21.16 7.19 -11.98
C THR A 149 -21.50 7.79 -13.33
N GLY A 150 -21.87 6.96 -14.23
CA GLY A 150 -22.39 7.38 -15.54
C GLY A 150 -23.91 7.56 -15.61
N SER A 151 -24.63 7.33 -14.51
CA SER A 151 -26.09 7.36 -14.51
C SER A 151 -26.69 7.83 -13.19
N PRO A 152 -27.69 8.71 -13.21
CA PRO A 152 -28.42 9.11 -12.01
C PRO A 152 -29.10 7.95 -11.25
N SER A 153 -29.27 6.81 -11.89
CA SER A 153 -29.80 5.59 -11.26
C SER A 153 -28.77 4.81 -10.44
N ASN A 154 -27.50 5.20 -10.49
CA ASN A 154 -26.44 4.58 -9.71
C ASN A 154 -26.25 5.24 -8.33
N GLU A 155 -27.35 5.56 -7.66
CA GLU A 155 -27.37 5.98 -6.26
C GLU A 155 -26.67 4.99 -5.32
N ILE A 156 -26.36 3.81 -5.82
CA ILE A 156 -25.77 2.68 -5.10
C ILE A 156 -24.27 2.88 -4.85
N ALA A 157 -23.58 3.64 -5.67
CA ALA A 157 -22.18 3.96 -5.47
C ALA A 157 -22.00 5.22 -4.62
N ASN A 158 -22.81 5.34 -3.59
CA ASN A 158 -22.51 6.31 -2.57
C ASN A 158 -21.28 5.84 -1.78
N GLU A 159 -20.69 6.73 -1.08
CA GLU A 159 -19.50 6.49 -0.26
C GLU A 159 -19.63 5.35 0.74
N TYR A 160 -20.85 5.09 1.20
CA TYR A 160 -21.14 4.03 2.16
C TYR A 160 -20.87 2.66 1.52
N ASP A 161 -21.39 2.42 0.32
CA ASP A 161 -21.24 1.13 -0.37
C ASP A 161 -19.78 0.87 -0.74
N LEU A 162 -19.06 1.90 -1.18
CA LEU A 162 -17.63 1.81 -1.42
C LEU A 162 -16.89 1.48 -0.11
N ASN A 163 -17.17 2.18 0.98
CA ASN A 163 -16.55 1.93 2.27
C ASN A 163 -16.80 0.51 2.81
N GLU A 164 -18.00 -0.02 2.62
CA GLU A 164 -18.34 -1.40 2.99
C GLU A 164 -17.58 -2.43 2.14
N CYS A 165 -17.30 -2.10 0.88
CA CYS A 165 -16.55 -2.96 -0.03
C CYS A 165 -15.03 -2.91 0.19
N TYR A 166 -14.50 -1.87 0.84
CA TYR A 166 -13.06 -1.76 1.08
C TYR A 166 -12.66 -2.44 2.37
N VAL A 167 -11.98 -3.55 2.23
CA VAL A 167 -11.45 -4.31 3.35
C VAL A 167 -10.12 -3.72 3.78
N SER A 168 -10.07 -3.24 5.00
CA SER A 168 -8.80 -2.89 5.65
C SER A 168 -8.88 -3.25 7.12
N THR A 169 -7.89 -3.97 7.60
CA THR A 169 -7.74 -4.23 9.03
C THR A 169 -7.17 -3.00 9.73
N ASN A 170 -7.57 -2.79 10.98
CA ASN A 170 -7.09 -1.67 11.81
C ASN A 170 -7.35 -0.28 11.19
N ARG A 171 -8.43 -0.16 10.43
CA ARG A 171 -8.83 1.08 9.77
C ARG A 171 -9.39 2.08 10.77
N ARG A 172 -8.86 3.29 10.75
CA ARG A 172 -9.39 4.44 11.50
C ARG A 172 -10.07 5.38 10.52
N LEU A 173 -11.39 5.29 10.42
CA LEU A 173 -12.19 6.12 9.52
C LEU A 173 -12.48 7.47 10.17
N PRO A 174 -12.00 8.58 9.61
CA PRO A 174 -12.33 9.91 10.13
C PRO A 174 -13.61 10.49 9.54
N GLY A 175 -14.09 9.99 8.41
CA GLY A 175 -15.21 10.62 7.71
C GLY A 175 -15.85 9.79 6.61
N LYS A 176 -16.69 10.45 5.84
CA LYS A 176 -17.58 9.84 4.86
C LYS A 176 -16.93 9.42 3.54
N TRP A 177 -15.77 9.96 3.18
CA TRP A 177 -15.30 10.01 1.79
C TRP A 177 -14.25 8.94 1.43
N GLY A 178 -14.16 7.88 2.19
CA GLY A 178 -13.28 6.75 1.87
C GLY A 178 -11.80 6.96 2.16
N TYR A 179 -11.36 8.15 2.55
CA TYR A 179 -10.01 8.35 3.06
C TYR A 179 -9.88 7.84 4.49
N TYR A 180 -8.75 7.28 4.84
CA TYR A 180 -8.54 6.66 6.15
C TYR A 180 -7.06 6.50 6.49
N SER A 181 -6.78 6.20 7.76
CA SER A 181 -5.50 5.64 8.18
C SER A 181 -5.64 4.18 8.59
N ALA A 182 -4.63 3.37 8.29
CA ALA A 182 -4.50 2.00 8.76
C ALA A 182 -3.12 1.82 9.39
N VAL A 183 -3.07 1.17 10.56
CA VAL A 183 -1.81 0.95 11.28
C VAL A 183 -1.35 -0.50 11.14
N ASP A 184 -0.04 -0.68 11.10
CA ASP A 184 0.63 -1.95 11.21
C ASP A 184 1.54 -1.90 12.44
N ASP A 185 1.03 -2.43 13.55
CA ASP A 185 1.72 -2.41 14.83
C ASP A 185 2.99 -3.27 14.83
N ALA A 186 3.06 -4.28 13.95
CA ALA A 186 4.22 -5.15 13.86
C ALA A 186 5.46 -4.41 13.33
N PHE A 187 5.23 -3.42 12.48
CA PHE A 187 6.30 -2.62 11.87
C PHE A 187 6.31 -1.16 12.34
N ASN A 188 5.38 -0.74 13.19
CA ASN A 188 5.17 0.66 13.59
C ASN A 188 5.04 1.58 12.37
N VAL A 189 4.14 1.24 11.46
CA VAL A 189 3.85 2.00 10.24
C VAL A 189 2.37 2.33 10.15
N LYS A 190 2.10 3.55 9.73
CA LYS A 190 0.77 4.05 9.43
C LYS A 190 0.65 4.31 7.92
N TYR A 191 -0.36 3.72 7.31
CA TYR A 191 -0.71 3.94 5.92
C TYR A 191 -1.81 4.98 5.85
N LEU A 192 -1.59 6.07 5.12
CA LEU A 192 -2.59 7.12 4.89
C LEU A 192 -3.16 6.97 3.49
N ALA A 193 -4.40 6.54 3.40
CA ALA A 193 -5.14 6.42 2.14
C ALA A 193 -5.80 7.76 1.80
N ILE A 194 -5.33 8.40 0.74
CA ILE A 194 -5.91 9.63 0.20
C ILE A 194 -6.84 9.26 -0.96
N VAL A 195 -8.03 9.82 -0.98
CA VAL A 195 -9.01 9.61 -2.03
C VAL A 195 -9.41 10.96 -2.63
N PRO A 196 -8.81 11.33 -3.78
CA PRO A 196 -9.06 12.62 -4.40
C PRO A 196 -10.26 12.59 -5.38
N TYR A 197 -11.16 11.63 -5.27
CA TYR A 197 -12.29 11.47 -6.17
C TYR A 197 -13.60 11.67 -5.41
N TYR A 198 -14.38 12.66 -5.85
CA TYR A 198 -15.69 12.96 -5.30
C TYR A 198 -16.76 12.91 -6.40
N MET A 199 -17.96 12.59 -5.97
CA MET A 199 -19.13 12.68 -6.81
C MET A 199 -19.89 13.95 -6.53
N ASN A 200 -20.29 14.63 -7.60
CA ASN A 200 -21.22 15.74 -7.50
C ASN A 200 -22.64 15.25 -7.17
N THR A 201 -23.45 16.13 -6.61
CA THR A 201 -24.86 15.85 -6.32
C THR A 201 -25.70 15.56 -7.56
N ASP A 202 -25.23 15.95 -8.74
CA ASP A 202 -25.87 15.67 -10.03
C ASP A 202 -25.40 14.32 -10.65
N GLY A 203 -24.56 13.55 -9.94
CA GLY A 203 -24.04 12.29 -10.40
C GLY A 203 -22.89 12.39 -11.41
N THR A 204 -22.38 13.60 -11.68
CA THR A 204 -21.16 13.75 -12.48
C THR A 204 -19.94 13.51 -11.63
N ARG A 205 -18.88 12.94 -12.24
CA ARG A 205 -17.58 12.79 -11.57
C ARG A 205 -16.91 14.15 -11.50
N ASP A 206 -16.56 14.57 -10.31
CA ASP A 206 -15.68 15.71 -10.14
C ASP A 206 -14.31 15.43 -10.70
N ALA A 207 -13.69 16.47 -11.18
CA ALA A 207 -12.25 16.48 -11.32
C ALA A 207 -11.62 16.12 -9.97
N VAL A 208 -10.42 15.59 -10.01
CA VAL A 208 -9.62 15.29 -8.83
C VAL A 208 -9.65 16.47 -7.84
N ASP A 209 -10.16 16.21 -6.66
CA ASP A 209 -10.47 17.22 -5.65
C ASP A 209 -10.00 16.73 -4.27
N VAL A 210 -9.43 17.59 -3.46
CA VAL A 210 -9.12 17.31 -2.05
C VAL A 210 -9.78 18.40 -1.21
N ARG A 211 -10.90 18.05 -0.62
CA ARG A 211 -11.76 18.97 0.14
C ARG A 211 -11.19 19.27 1.52
N THR A 212 -11.73 20.30 2.13
CA THR A 212 -11.26 20.85 3.42
C THR A 212 -11.15 19.79 4.51
N ASP A 213 -12.16 18.94 4.67
CA ASP A 213 -12.19 17.91 5.71
C ASP A 213 -11.09 16.84 5.51
N GLN A 214 -10.86 16.40 4.27
CA GLN A 214 -9.77 15.48 3.96
C GLN A 214 -8.41 16.15 4.13
N MET A 215 -8.28 17.42 3.72
CA MET A 215 -7.04 18.18 3.89
C MET A 215 -6.69 18.36 5.37
N GLU A 216 -7.65 18.78 6.19
CA GLU A 216 -7.46 18.91 7.65
C GLU A 216 -7.08 17.59 8.30
N TRP A 217 -7.75 16.50 7.91
CA TRP A 217 -7.40 15.17 8.37
C TRP A 217 -5.98 14.80 7.97
N LEU A 218 -5.61 14.96 6.71
CA LEU A 218 -4.30 14.60 6.18
C LEU A 218 -3.17 15.36 6.90
N LEU A 219 -3.31 16.67 7.03
CA LEU A 219 -2.30 17.49 7.72
C LEU A 219 -2.17 17.11 9.19
N ARG A 220 -3.28 16.78 9.86
CA ARG A 220 -3.25 16.27 11.24
C ARG A 220 -2.53 14.92 11.34
N GLU A 221 -2.83 13.98 10.45
CA GLU A 221 -2.19 12.66 10.42
C GLU A 221 -0.69 12.76 10.09
N LEU A 222 -0.31 13.65 9.18
CA LEU A 222 1.10 13.91 8.85
C LEU A 222 1.85 14.56 10.01
N SER A 223 1.18 15.36 10.85
CA SER A 223 1.77 16.04 12.00
C SER A 223 1.78 15.19 13.28
N ALA A 224 1.07 14.07 13.30
CA ALA A 224 0.92 13.25 14.49
C ALA A 224 2.28 12.66 14.93
N ASP A 225 2.57 12.77 16.25
CA ASP A 225 3.74 12.14 16.89
C ASP A 225 3.27 10.91 17.69
N ASP A 226 2.71 9.94 16.98
CA ASP A 226 2.07 8.75 17.55
C ASP A 226 2.94 7.48 17.50
N GLY A 227 4.20 7.62 17.08
CA GLY A 227 5.19 6.54 17.04
C GLY A 227 5.16 5.69 15.77
N TYR A 228 4.33 6.06 14.78
CA TYR A 228 4.25 5.34 13.51
C TYR A 228 4.94 6.13 12.39
N ASP A 229 5.88 5.52 11.69
CA ASP A 229 6.34 6.04 10.41
C ASP A 229 5.18 5.99 9.38
N ILE A 230 5.24 6.85 8.38
CA ILE A 230 4.10 7.10 7.48
C ILE A 230 4.42 6.61 6.08
N VAL A 231 3.46 5.92 5.46
CA VAL A 231 3.41 5.60 4.04
C VAL A 231 2.10 6.17 3.47
N VAL A 232 2.18 6.91 2.38
CA VAL A 232 0.99 7.48 1.73
C VAL A 232 0.53 6.58 0.58
N LEU A 233 -0.77 6.36 0.49
CA LEU A 233 -1.43 5.59 -0.56
C LEU A 233 -2.39 6.50 -1.30
N MET A 234 -2.29 6.54 -2.62
CA MET A 234 -3.24 7.25 -3.47
C MET A 234 -3.21 6.62 -4.86
N HIS A 235 -4.35 6.52 -5.53
CA HIS A 235 -4.37 5.93 -6.87
C HIS A 235 -3.59 6.78 -7.86
N GLN A 236 -3.92 8.05 -8.01
CA GLN A 236 -3.27 8.96 -8.96
C GLN A 236 -1.95 9.50 -8.42
N LEU A 237 -0.95 9.66 -9.29
CA LEU A 237 0.32 10.31 -8.92
C LEU A 237 0.12 11.81 -8.69
N PHE A 238 0.98 12.41 -7.89
CA PHE A 238 0.96 13.83 -7.55
C PHE A 238 1.34 14.77 -8.72
N THR A 239 1.96 14.23 -9.76
CA THR A 239 2.46 15.00 -10.91
C THR A 239 1.92 14.44 -12.21
N ASP A 240 1.99 15.25 -13.27
CA ASP A 240 1.70 14.77 -14.63
C ASP A 240 2.63 13.59 -14.97
N THR A 241 2.10 12.61 -15.66
CA THR A 241 2.83 11.40 -16.02
C THR A 241 3.18 11.41 -17.50
N THR A 242 4.38 10.92 -17.83
CA THR A 242 4.81 10.75 -19.21
C THR A 242 4.88 9.27 -19.52
N HIS A 243 4.11 8.83 -20.51
CA HIS A 243 4.00 7.45 -20.93
C HIS A 243 4.69 7.23 -22.26
N ASN A 244 5.34 6.07 -22.39
CA ASN A 244 5.86 5.57 -23.66
C ASN A 244 5.04 4.37 -24.11
N ARG A 245 3.87 4.63 -24.70
CA ARG A 245 2.98 3.56 -25.17
C ARG A 245 3.14 3.39 -26.68
N ALA A 246 3.46 2.17 -27.11
CA ALA A 246 3.62 1.80 -28.53
C ALA A 246 4.58 2.73 -29.32
N GLY A 247 5.63 3.23 -28.68
CA GLY A 247 6.62 4.13 -29.31
C GLY A 247 6.18 5.59 -29.43
N VAL A 248 5.03 5.94 -28.83
CA VAL A 248 4.55 7.32 -28.74
C VAL A 248 4.70 7.80 -27.30
N THR A 249 5.48 8.87 -27.11
CA THR A 249 5.56 9.56 -25.83
C THR A 249 4.35 10.44 -25.66
N GLN A 250 3.55 10.17 -24.65
CA GLN A 250 2.39 10.99 -24.26
C GLN A 250 2.58 11.49 -22.84
N THR A 251 2.38 12.78 -22.63
CA THR A 251 2.29 13.34 -21.28
C THR A 251 0.80 13.45 -20.92
N TRP A 252 0.39 12.72 -19.90
CA TRP A 252 -0.91 12.92 -19.32
C TRP A 252 -0.81 14.08 -18.33
N ALA A 253 -1.37 15.22 -18.72
CA ALA A 253 -1.49 16.40 -17.86
C ALA A 253 -2.71 16.23 -16.94
N ASP A 254 -2.73 15.13 -16.21
CA ASP A 254 -3.85 14.64 -15.43
C ASP A 254 -3.73 14.97 -13.93
N ALA A 255 -2.58 15.48 -13.49
CA ALA A 255 -2.40 15.95 -12.14
C ALA A 255 -2.88 17.41 -12.00
N PRO A 256 -4.07 17.66 -11.43
CA PRO A 256 -4.53 19.02 -11.17
C PRO A 256 -3.63 19.72 -10.13
N VAL A 257 -3.78 21.03 -10.06
CA VAL A 257 -2.95 21.88 -9.18
C VAL A 257 -2.94 21.39 -7.74
N ILE A 258 -4.08 20.88 -7.24
CA ILE A 258 -4.16 20.39 -5.87
C ILE A 258 -3.23 19.21 -5.60
N LEU A 259 -3.06 18.27 -6.54
CA LEU A 259 -2.15 17.15 -6.36
C LEU A 259 -0.68 17.62 -6.40
N LYS A 260 -0.34 18.55 -7.28
CA LYS A 260 0.99 19.17 -7.33
C LYS A 260 1.32 19.92 -6.05
N ASN A 261 0.32 20.56 -5.45
CA ASN A 261 0.46 21.21 -4.14
C ASN A 261 0.64 20.15 -3.02
N LEU A 262 -0.10 19.05 -3.07
CA LEU A 262 0.09 17.94 -2.13
C LEU A 262 1.50 17.34 -2.23
N TRP A 263 2.06 17.25 -3.45
CA TRP A 263 3.45 16.81 -3.60
C TRP A 263 4.42 17.72 -2.86
N THR A 264 4.17 19.03 -2.86
CA THR A 264 4.95 19.98 -2.06
C THR A 264 4.79 19.70 -0.56
N VAL A 265 3.58 19.45 -0.08
CA VAL A 265 3.33 19.08 1.32
C VAL A 265 4.08 17.79 1.70
N MET A 266 4.11 16.78 0.81
CA MET A 266 4.85 15.53 1.06
C MET A 266 6.35 15.78 1.16
N LYS A 267 6.92 16.60 0.27
CA LYS A 267 8.33 17.00 0.33
C LYS A 267 8.66 17.80 1.60
N ASP A 268 7.79 18.73 1.98
CA ASP A 268 7.97 19.52 3.20
C ASP A 268 7.87 18.64 4.45
N ARG A 269 6.93 17.68 4.46
CA ARG A 269 6.83 16.71 5.56
C ARG A 269 8.07 15.82 5.65
N ARG A 270 8.59 15.37 4.51
CA ARG A 270 9.79 14.54 4.43
C ARG A 270 11.01 15.27 4.98
N ASN A 271 11.09 16.58 4.77
CA ASN A 271 12.22 17.42 5.15
C ASN A 271 11.96 18.25 6.43
N ASN A 272 10.89 17.96 7.16
CA ASN A 272 10.52 18.65 8.40
C ASN A 272 10.44 20.17 8.22
N ARG A 273 9.69 20.63 7.20
CA ARG A 273 9.47 22.04 6.89
C ARG A 273 8.06 22.49 7.30
N ASN A 274 7.85 23.78 7.36
CA ASN A 274 6.53 24.39 7.45
C ASN A 274 6.09 24.97 6.11
N GLY A 275 4.79 25.24 5.96
CA GLY A 275 4.26 25.83 4.75
C GLY A 275 2.76 26.06 4.81
N THR A 276 2.20 26.30 3.64
CA THR A 276 0.74 26.48 3.44
C THR A 276 0.28 25.71 2.22
N ILE A 277 -0.96 25.25 2.26
CA ILE A 277 -1.65 24.66 1.11
C ILE A 277 -3.06 25.21 1.03
N THR A 278 -3.52 25.49 -0.17
CA THR A 278 -4.93 25.83 -0.44
C THR A 278 -5.61 24.60 -1.01
N ASP A 279 -6.69 24.16 -0.38
CA ASP A 279 -7.50 23.02 -0.83
C ASP A 279 -8.37 23.37 -2.04
N SER A 280 -9.08 22.39 -2.56
CA SER A 280 -9.95 22.58 -3.73
C SER A 280 -11.17 23.46 -3.45
N SER A 281 -11.54 23.63 -2.18
CA SER A 281 -12.62 24.55 -1.76
C SER A 281 -12.14 25.99 -1.62
N GLY A 282 -10.84 26.25 -1.84
CA GLY A 282 -10.23 27.57 -1.71
C GLY A 282 -9.83 27.95 -0.28
N VAL A 283 -9.89 27.01 0.66
CA VAL A 283 -9.47 27.22 2.05
C VAL A 283 -7.96 27.00 2.17
N THR A 284 -7.28 27.97 2.79
CA THR A 284 -5.82 27.88 3.02
C THR A 284 -5.54 27.33 4.41
N HIS A 285 -4.75 26.28 4.45
CA HIS A 285 -4.28 25.58 5.65
C HIS A 285 -2.80 25.85 5.88
N ASN A 286 -2.42 26.12 7.14
CA ASN A 286 -1.03 26.17 7.54
C ASN A 286 -0.61 24.82 8.11
N TYR A 287 0.62 24.40 7.84
CA TYR A 287 1.21 23.22 8.46
C TYR A 287 2.61 23.52 8.99
N ASP A 288 2.99 22.82 10.04
CA ASP A 288 4.34 22.86 10.60
C ASP A 288 4.81 21.46 10.95
N PHE A 289 5.77 20.97 10.19
CA PHE A 289 6.37 19.65 10.39
C PHE A 289 7.76 19.71 11.04
N THR A 290 8.22 20.89 11.49
CA THR A 290 9.59 21.10 11.98
C THR A 290 9.93 20.26 13.20
N ASN A 291 8.94 19.84 13.97
CA ASN A 291 9.11 19.03 15.19
C ASN A 291 8.59 17.60 15.06
N CYS A 292 8.21 17.16 13.87
CA CYS A 292 7.71 15.81 13.67
C CYS A 292 8.83 14.77 13.80
N LYS A 293 8.62 13.75 14.64
CA LYS A 293 9.61 12.69 14.88
C LYS A 293 9.42 11.48 13.97
N ASN A 294 8.17 11.16 13.64
CA ASN A 294 7.86 10.07 12.74
C ASN A 294 8.33 10.42 11.33
N ARG A 295 8.78 9.43 10.57
CA ARG A 295 9.26 9.66 9.20
C ARG A 295 8.11 9.48 8.20
N LEU A 296 8.05 10.33 7.19
CA LEU A 296 7.33 10.01 5.97
C LEU A 296 8.29 9.21 5.08
N LEU A 297 7.98 7.94 4.83
CA LEU A 297 8.89 7.02 4.15
C LEU A 297 8.81 7.18 2.63
N CYS A 298 7.64 6.91 2.06
CA CYS A 298 7.38 6.97 0.62
C CYS A 298 5.88 7.08 0.35
N SER A 299 5.51 7.14 -0.94
CA SER A 299 4.14 6.97 -1.37
C SER A 299 4.01 5.92 -2.48
N PHE A 300 2.85 5.26 -2.55
CA PHE A 300 2.51 4.25 -3.54
C PHE A 300 1.29 4.66 -4.35
N HIS A 301 1.35 4.43 -5.67
CA HIS A 301 0.36 4.86 -6.65
C HIS A 301 0.07 3.79 -7.71
N GLY A 302 -1.04 3.97 -8.42
CA GLY A 302 -1.44 3.24 -9.63
C GLY A 302 -1.70 4.19 -10.79
N HIS A 303 -2.83 4.01 -11.50
CA HIS A 303 -3.40 4.90 -12.52
C HIS A 303 -2.64 4.94 -13.86
N SER A 304 -1.33 5.01 -13.85
CA SER A 304 -0.56 5.22 -15.08
C SER A 304 -0.47 4.00 -15.98
N HIS A 305 -0.83 2.81 -15.49
CA HIS A 305 -0.67 1.53 -16.17
C HIS A 305 0.79 1.18 -16.54
N GLU A 306 1.74 1.94 -16.05
CA GLU A 306 3.17 1.74 -16.25
C GLU A 306 3.92 1.90 -14.92
N GLU A 307 5.05 1.24 -14.78
CA GLU A 307 5.92 1.46 -13.64
C GLU A 307 6.62 2.80 -13.78
N LEU A 308 6.39 3.67 -12.79
CA LEU A 308 7.01 4.98 -12.74
C LEU A 308 7.60 5.23 -11.35
N MET A 309 8.65 6.04 -11.33
CA MET A 309 9.32 6.46 -10.11
C MET A 309 9.57 7.93 -10.14
N LEU A 310 9.24 8.59 -9.05
CA LEU A 310 9.52 10.00 -8.86
C LEU A 310 10.27 10.16 -7.54
N THR A 311 11.48 10.72 -7.61
CA THR A 311 12.24 11.12 -6.42
C THR A 311 12.61 12.57 -6.54
N GLU A 312 12.14 13.38 -5.63
CA GLU A 312 12.39 14.81 -5.60
C GLU A 312 12.48 15.27 -4.14
N ASP A 313 13.51 16.04 -3.81
CA ASP A 313 13.71 16.62 -2.48
C ASP A 313 13.58 15.58 -1.34
N ASN A 314 14.23 14.42 -1.50
CA ASN A 314 14.24 13.27 -0.62
C ASN A 314 12.89 12.52 -0.48
N MET A 315 11.84 12.94 -1.15
CA MET A 315 10.56 12.22 -1.18
C MET A 315 10.49 11.33 -2.41
N THR A 316 10.13 10.07 -2.20
CA THR A 316 9.98 9.06 -3.25
C THR A 316 8.54 8.63 -3.38
N ALA A 317 8.03 8.67 -4.60
CA ALA A 317 6.78 8.07 -5.03
C ALA A 317 7.06 6.91 -6.00
N TYR A 318 6.44 5.79 -5.78
CA TYR A 318 6.47 4.63 -6.66
C TYR A 318 5.08 4.37 -7.24
N VAL A 319 4.99 4.28 -8.54
CA VAL A 319 3.78 3.90 -9.27
C VAL A 319 3.93 2.47 -9.73
N ALA A 320 3.03 1.61 -9.27
CA ALA A 320 3.03 0.22 -9.68
C ALA A 320 2.38 0.05 -11.06
N ASN A 321 2.90 -0.88 -11.83
CA ASN A 321 2.32 -1.24 -13.12
C ASN A 321 0.94 -1.89 -12.94
N TRP A 322 0.04 -1.71 -13.91
CA TRP A 322 -1.30 -2.25 -13.84
C TRP A 322 -1.32 -3.78 -13.90
N CYS A 323 -2.32 -4.36 -13.26
CA CYS A 323 -2.56 -5.81 -13.28
C CYS A 323 -3.18 -6.30 -14.61
N GLY A 324 -2.71 -5.74 -15.74
CA GLY A 324 -3.20 -6.03 -17.08
C GLY A 324 -3.02 -7.48 -17.55
N ASP A 325 -2.88 -7.66 -18.86
CA ASP A 325 -2.78 -9.00 -19.47
C ASP A 325 -1.55 -9.79 -18.99
N ASN A 326 -0.54 -9.10 -18.47
CA ASN A 326 0.68 -9.69 -17.94
C ASN A 326 0.62 -9.99 -16.43
N GLY A 327 -0.51 -9.70 -15.77
CA GLY A 327 -0.67 -9.93 -14.33
C GLY A 327 0.35 -9.20 -13.46
N ALA A 328 0.79 -8.00 -13.88
CA ALA A 328 1.86 -7.29 -13.19
C ALA A 328 1.48 -6.91 -11.76
N CYS A 329 2.39 -7.18 -10.83
CA CYS A 329 2.30 -6.82 -9.42
C CYS A 329 3.69 -6.40 -8.94
N ALA A 330 3.78 -5.70 -7.83
CA ALA A 330 5.06 -5.33 -7.24
C ALA A 330 5.19 -5.91 -5.81
N LEU A 331 6.32 -6.51 -5.53
CA LEU A 331 6.75 -6.81 -4.17
C LEU A 331 7.81 -5.79 -3.77
N CYS A 332 7.56 -5.08 -2.69
CA CYS A 332 8.43 -4.01 -2.21
C CYS A 332 8.94 -4.31 -0.80
N LEU A 333 10.15 -3.85 -0.51
CA LEU A 333 10.67 -3.77 0.85
C LEU A 333 11.03 -2.33 1.18
N ILE A 334 10.40 -1.79 2.21
CA ILE A 334 10.75 -0.48 2.76
C ILE A 334 11.80 -0.73 3.85
N ASP A 335 13.05 -0.52 3.51
CA ASP A 335 14.18 -0.70 4.44
C ASP A 335 14.52 0.62 5.10
N ARG A 336 14.08 0.77 6.34
CA ARG A 336 14.24 1.99 7.13
C ARG A 336 15.67 2.20 7.62
N GLU A 337 16.47 1.16 7.74
CA GLU A 337 17.86 1.25 8.22
C GLU A 337 18.77 1.75 7.11
N SER A 338 18.62 1.21 5.92
CA SER A 338 19.39 1.65 4.76
C SER A 338 18.77 2.86 4.03
N ASN A 339 17.56 3.29 4.42
CA ASN A 339 16.74 4.29 3.73
C ASN A 339 16.52 3.95 2.25
N LYS A 340 16.12 2.70 2.00
CA LYS A 340 15.90 2.18 0.65
C LYS A 340 14.49 1.60 0.49
N LEU A 341 13.93 1.83 -0.69
CA LEU A 341 12.81 1.08 -1.22
C LEU A 341 13.35 0.12 -2.28
N LYS A 342 13.19 -1.19 -2.05
CA LYS A 342 13.57 -2.23 -2.99
C LYS A 342 12.32 -2.79 -3.62
N VAL A 343 12.30 -2.94 -4.94
CA VAL A 343 11.11 -3.33 -5.71
C VAL A 343 11.45 -4.47 -6.66
N TRP A 344 10.62 -5.49 -6.67
CA TRP A 344 10.58 -6.56 -7.67
C TRP A 344 9.25 -6.49 -8.41
N GLN A 345 9.27 -6.23 -9.69
CA GLN A 345 8.09 -6.39 -10.52
C GLN A 345 7.92 -7.86 -10.90
N ILE A 346 6.72 -8.38 -10.62
CA ILE A 346 6.33 -9.75 -10.89
C ILE A 346 5.36 -9.71 -12.08
N LYS A 347 5.67 -10.47 -13.13
CA LYS A 347 4.86 -10.61 -14.35
C LYS A 347 4.71 -12.07 -14.70
N THR A 348 3.78 -12.43 -15.57
CA THR A 348 3.71 -13.78 -16.14
C THR A 348 4.96 -14.14 -16.94
N THR A 349 5.61 -13.16 -17.54
CA THR A 349 6.80 -13.32 -18.39
C THR A 349 8.12 -13.37 -17.61
N GLY A 350 8.12 -13.12 -16.31
CA GLY A 350 9.32 -13.11 -15.48
C GLY A 350 9.24 -12.16 -14.30
N VAL A 351 10.35 -12.05 -13.59
CA VAL A 351 10.58 -11.06 -12.54
C VAL A 351 11.63 -10.07 -13.06
N ASP A 352 11.31 -8.78 -12.99
CA ASP A 352 12.30 -7.78 -13.37
C ASP A 352 13.43 -7.74 -12.32
N GLU A 353 14.63 -7.30 -12.74
CA GLU A 353 15.74 -7.08 -11.83
C GLU A 353 15.32 -6.12 -10.70
N MET A 354 15.81 -6.38 -9.49
CA MET A 354 15.47 -5.58 -8.32
C MET A 354 15.87 -4.12 -8.53
N LEU A 355 14.87 -3.26 -8.43
CA LEU A 355 15.07 -1.82 -8.41
C LEU A 355 15.32 -1.34 -6.98
N GLU A 356 16.28 -0.44 -6.79
CA GLU A 356 16.57 0.17 -5.49
C GLU A 356 16.47 1.69 -5.57
N LEU A 357 15.63 2.26 -4.72
CA LEU A 357 15.38 3.71 -4.63
C LEU A 357 15.77 4.23 -3.25
N ASN A 358 16.23 5.47 -3.18
CA ASN A 358 16.40 6.16 -1.90
C ASN A 358 15.06 6.63 -1.35
N ILE A 359 14.82 6.45 -0.05
CA ILE A 359 13.63 6.94 0.65
C ILE A 359 14.02 7.67 1.92
#